data_85b66a66d585b52d402b150dc6b78435
#
_entry.id   85b66a66d585b52d402b150dc6b78435
#
_cell.length_a   1.000
_cell.length_b   1.000
_cell.length_c   1.000
_cell.angle_alpha   90.00
_cell.angle_beta   90.00
_cell.angle_gamma   90.00
#
_symmetry.space_group_name_H-M   'P 1'
#
loop_
_entity.id
_entity.type
_entity.pdbx_description
1 polymer ?
#
loop_
_entity_poly.entity_id
_entity_poly.type
_entity_poly.pdbx_seq_one_letter_code
_entity_poly.pdbx_strand_id
1 'polypeptide(L)'
;VILLVDNLINKNLEKSTLNLEKIESLIDPDDRYHIILSKVLKNYLEVFKSNNIKSYKNNNFAELDDISLAFLSCYFDLKNTDKRFEEFIEYDGSSSRYIYFYLDYLIEQNKINKADQVLQNINQLNKPLLIAQSVKWIEEKNYNKLNNLFSCKNEKDIVAEFFYLIANLYSSQGLFKESNFYIILAKYLNPKFTLNSTLLIENYMDTKKYKLVKNELSNIEKDNVIYNWFKVKKNASIIQETKNDDSALKFIKKEYGKIQNPS
;
A
#
# COMPACT_ATOMS: atom_id res chain seq x y z
N VAL A 1 9.00 17.57 -3.91
CA VAL A 1 8.07 16.42 -3.93
C VAL A 1 6.63 16.86 -3.61
N ILE A 2 6.37 17.65 -2.53
CA ILE A 2 5.00 18.08 -2.16
C ILE A 2 4.29 18.80 -3.32
N LEU A 3 4.93 19.78 -3.97
CA LEU A 3 4.36 20.48 -5.11
C LEU A 3 4.12 19.58 -6.33
N LEU A 4 4.96 18.57 -6.54
CA LEU A 4 4.73 17.56 -7.57
C LEU A 4 3.44 16.79 -7.27
N VAL A 5 3.28 16.30 -6.04
CA VAL A 5 2.10 15.55 -5.60
C VAL A 5 0.83 16.41 -5.68
N ASP A 6 0.87 17.66 -5.26
CA ASP A 6 -0.27 18.59 -5.36
C ASP A 6 -0.69 18.81 -6.82
N ASN A 7 0.28 19.02 -7.72
CA ASN A 7 -0.02 19.15 -9.15
C ASN A 7 -0.58 17.86 -9.76
N LEU A 8 -0.12 16.69 -9.30
CA LEU A 8 -0.66 15.39 -9.73
C LEU A 8 -2.14 15.24 -9.30
N ILE A 9 -2.47 15.64 -8.08
CA ILE A 9 -3.86 15.64 -7.58
C ILE A 9 -4.74 16.54 -8.45
N ASN A 10 -4.23 17.68 -8.85
CA ASN A 10 -4.94 18.64 -9.70
C ASN A 10 -4.85 18.29 -11.21
N LYS A 11 -4.39 17.08 -11.56
CA LYS A 11 -4.21 16.59 -12.93
C LYS A 11 -3.35 17.49 -13.82
N ASN A 12 -2.42 18.22 -13.22
CA ASN A 12 -1.48 19.08 -13.93
C ASN A 12 -0.14 18.37 -14.13
N LEU A 13 -0.11 17.41 -15.06
CA LEU A 13 1.06 16.58 -15.34
C LEU A 13 2.27 17.39 -15.81
N GLU A 14 2.05 18.50 -16.54
CA GLU A 14 3.15 19.37 -16.99
C GLU A 14 3.87 20.02 -15.80
N LYS A 15 3.12 20.62 -14.88
CA LYS A 15 3.72 21.20 -13.67
C LYS A 15 4.33 20.12 -12.77
N SER A 16 3.75 18.92 -12.72
CA SER A 16 4.35 17.79 -12.00
C SER A 16 5.72 17.45 -12.59
N THR A 17 5.85 17.37 -13.92
CA THR A 17 7.11 17.11 -14.62
C THR A 17 8.15 18.21 -14.33
N LEU A 18 7.78 19.47 -14.44
CA LEU A 18 8.67 20.59 -14.16
C LEU A 18 9.17 20.57 -12.69
N ASN A 19 8.31 20.20 -11.75
CA ASN A 19 8.73 20.06 -10.35
C ASN A 19 9.66 18.85 -10.15
N LEU A 20 9.49 17.78 -10.91
CA LEU A 20 10.39 16.63 -10.86
C LEU A 20 11.76 16.99 -11.41
N GLU A 21 11.85 17.69 -12.52
CA GLU A 21 13.13 18.18 -13.10
C GLU A 21 13.92 19.06 -12.10
N LYS A 22 13.21 19.93 -11.36
CA LYS A 22 13.82 20.69 -10.27
C LYS A 22 14.34 19.81 -9.14
N ILE A 23 13.61 18.75 -8.80
CA ILE A 23 14.06 17.78 -7.79
C ILE A 23 15.30 17.04 -8.30
N GLU A 24 15.28 16.55 -9.54
CA GLU A 24 16.41 15.85 -10.17
C GLU A 24 17.71 16.68 -10.12
N SER A 25 17.62 18.00 -10.36
CA SER A 25 18.78 18.90 -10.31
C SER A 25 19.39 19.10 -8.90
N LEU A 26 18.70 18.65 -7.86
CA LEU A 26 19.11 18.79 -6.45
C LEU A 26 19.49 17.44 -5.81
N ILE A 27 19.33 16.32 -6.53
CA ILE A 27 19.66 15.00 -6.02
C ILE A 27 21.18 14.82 -5.98
N ASP A 28 21.67 14.38 -4.82
CA ASP A 28 23.06 13.93 -4.69
C ASP A 28 23.26 12.68 -5.58
N PRO A 29 24.29 12.65 -6.44
CA PRO A 29 24.62 11.49 -7.27
C PRO A 29 24.83 10.19 -6.49
N ASP A 30 25.18 10.27 -5.22
CA ASP A 30 25.36 9.10 -4.36
C ASP A 30 24.07 8.66 -3.63
N ASP A 31 22.99 9.45 -3.72
CA ASP A 31 21.70 9.12 -3.11
C ASP A 31 20.86 8.20 -4.00
N ARG A 32 21.13 6.91 -3.89
CA ARG A 32 20.47 5.86 -4.68
C ARG A 32 18.94 5.89 -4.58
N TYR A 33 18.37 6.18 -3.40
CA TYR A 33 16.92 6.17 -3.21
C TYR A 33 16.23 7.31 -3.93
N HIS A 34 16.78 8.52 -3.86
CA HIS A 34 16.23 9.64 -4.59
C HIS A 34 16.43 9.51 -6.11
N ILE A 35 17.52 8.85 -6.57
CA ILE A 35 17.72 8.52 -7.98
C ILE A 35 16.65 7.53 -8.47
N ILE A 36 16.38 6.46 -7.71
CA ILE A 36 15.31 5.50 -8.05
C ILE A 36 13.96 6.21 -8.07
N LEU A 37 13.67 6.98 -7.03
CA LEU A 37 12.44 7.75 -6.90
C LEU A 37 12.20 8.65 -8.12
N SER A 38 13.19 9.45 -8.50
CA SER A 38 13.06 10.39 -9.61
C SER A 38 12.85 9.68 -10.95
N LYS A 39 13.63 8.62 -11.24
CA LYS A 39 13.53 7.87 -12.49
C LYS A 39 12.18 7.18 -12.67
N VAL A 40 11.68 6.54 -11.61
CA VAL A 40 10.37 5.86 -11.68
C VAL A 40 9.23 6.87 -11.80
N LEU A 41 9.25 7.95 -11.03
CA LEU A 41 8.25 9.02 -11.15
C LEU A 41 8.27 9.65 -12.55
N LYS A 42 9.44 9.87 -13.12
CA LYS A 42 9.59 10.40 -14.48
C LYS A 42 8.93 9.48 -15.49
N ASN A 43 9.19 8.18 -15.40
CA ASN A 43 8.54 7.20 -16.27
C ASN A 43 7.02 7.23 -16.15
N TYR A 44 6.48 7.24 -14.95
CA TYR A 44 5.02 7.34 -14.76
C TYR A 44 4.46 8.63 -15.39
N LEU A 45 5.07 9.78 -15.12
CA LEU A 45 4.61 11.05 -15.66
C LEU A 45 4.70 11.10 -17.19
N GLU A 46 5.77 10.57 -17.79
CA GLU A 46 5.90 10.49 -19.26
C GLU A 46 4.84 9.57 -19.88
N VAL A 47 4.55 8.43 -19.27
CA VAL A 47 3.52 7.50 -19.74
C VAL A 47 2.11 8.11 -19.62
N PHE A 48 1.80 8.71 -18.48
CA PHE A 48 0.49 9.35 -18.28
C PHE A 48 0.30 10.56 -19.20
N LYS A 49 1.33 11.38 -19.37
CA LYS A 49 1.29 12.56 -20.27
C LYS A 49 1.12 12.17 -21.73
N SER A 50 1.85 11.16 -22.19
CA SER A 50 1.78 10.68 -23.58
C SER A 50 0.57 9.77 -23.84
N ASN A 51 -0.11 9.33 -22.78
CA ASN A 51 -1.14 8.30 -22.82
C ASN A 51 -0.69 7.04 -23.60
N ASN A 52 0.56 6.63 -23.44
CA ASN A 52 1.16 5.55 -24.20
C ASN A 52 2.18 4.76 -23.36
N ILE A 53 1.91 3.46 -23.13
CA ILE A 53 2.82 2.59 -22.39
C ILE A 53 4.22 2.45 -23.02
N LYS A 54 4.33 2.65 -24.35
CA LYS A 54 5.63 2.59 -25.05
C LYS A 54 6.59 3.71 -24.63
N SER A 55 6.09 4.75 -23.95
CA SER A 55 6.92 5.79 -23.36
C SER A 55 7.65 5.33 -22.08
N TYR A 56 7.24 4.19 -21.49
CA TYR A 56 7.95 3.60 -20.35
C TYR A 56 9.35 3.15 -20.77
N LYS A 57 10.35 3.60 -20.03
CA LYS A 57 11.75 3.22 -20.20
C LYS A 57 12.17 2.28 -19.08
N ASN A 58 12.65 1.09 -19.40
CA ASN A 58 13.20 0.19 -18.39
C ASN A 58 14.40 0.85 -17.69
N ASN A 59 14.35 0.93 -16.37
CA ASN A 59 15.40 1.56 -15.55
C ASN A 59 16.45 0.55 -15.07
N ASN A 60 16.27 -0.73 -15.36
CA ASN A 60 17.05 -1.85 -14.82
C ASN A 60 16.96 -1.95 -13.28
N PHE A 61 15.78 -1.66 -12.73
CA PHE A 61 15.49 -1.82 -11.30
C PHE A 61 14.75 -3.12 -10.98
N ALA A 62 14.92 -4.16 -11.82
CA ALA A 62 14.37 -5.51 -11.64
C ALA A 62 12.88 -5.49 -11.25
N GLU A 63 12.52 -6.03 -10.07
CA GLU A 63 11.14 -6.14 -9.60
C GLU A 63 10.33 -4.83 -9.66
N LEU A 64 10.99 -3.69 -9.47
CA LEU A 64 10.31 -2.40 -9.49
C LEU A 64 9.83 -2.02 -10.90
N ASP A 65 10.57 -2.40 -11.93
CA ASP A 65 10.12 -2.25 -13.32
C ASP A 65 8.98 -3.22 -13.65
N ASP A 66 9.02 -4.46 -13.12
CA ASP A 66 7.95 -5.45 -13.31
C ASP A 66 6.65 -5.01 -12.66
N ILE A 67 6.71 -4.52 -11.43
CA ILE A 67 5.57 -3.92 -10.71
C ILE A 67 4.98 -2.74 -11.51
N SER A 68 5.85 -1.84 -11.95
CA SER A 68 5.44 -0.66 -12.73
C SER A 68 4.75 -1.06 -14.03
N LEU A 69 5.30 -2.04 -14.75
CA LEU A 69 4.72 -2.56 -15.98
C LEU A 69 3.40 -3.30 -15.77
N ALA A 70 3.23 -3.99 -14.64
CA ALA A 70 1.96 -4.63 -14.30
C ALA A 70 0.86 -3.59 -14.06
N PHE A 71 1.13 -2.55 -13.25
CA PHE A 71 0.18 -1.45 -13.03
C PHE A 71 -0.14 -0.68 -14.32
N LEU A 72 0.86 -0.37 -15.13
CA LEU A 72 0.63 0.32 -16.41
C LEU A 72 -0.10 -0.56 -17.41
N SER A 73 0.15 -1.87 -17.43
CA SER A 73 -0.63 -2.81 -18.26
C SER A 73 -2.09 -2.84 -17.84
N CYS A 74 -2.37 -2.81 -16.55
CA CYS A 74 -3.71 -2.65 -16.01
C CYS A 74 -4.31 -1.28 -16.38
N TYR A 75 -3.56 -0.19 -16.24
CA TYR A 75 -4.00 1.16 -16.59
C TYR A 75 -4.50 1.26 -18.03
N PHE A 76 -3.82 0.62 -18.97
CA PHE A 76 -4.15 0.61 -20.40
C PHE A 76 -5.03 -0.56 -20.87
N ASP A 77 -5.57 -1.38 -19.97
CA ASP A 77 -6.36 -2.59 -20.29
C ASP A 77 -5.66 -3.56 -21.26
N LEU A 78 -4.38 -3.78 -21.07
CA LEU A 78 -3.62 -4.65 -21.96
C LEU A 78 -3.95 -6.13 -21.73
N LYS A 79 -4.01 -6.92 -22.80
CA LYS A 79 -4.31 -8.37 -22.75
C LYS A 79 -3.34 -9.19 -21.91
N ASN A 80 -2.12 -8.69 -21.70
CA ASN A 80 -1.07 -9.37 -20.96
C ASN A 80 -1.00 -8.95 -19.48
N THR A 81 -1.97 -8.20 -18.96
CA THR A 81 -1.99 -7.74 -17.55
C THR A 81 -1.93 -8.92 -16.57
N ASP A 82 -2.72 -9.97 -16.78
CA ASP A 82 -2.70 -11.17 -15.95
C ASP A 82 -1.28 -11.76 -15.85
N LYS A 83 -0.64 -11.96 -17.01
CA LYS A 83 0.70 -12.51 -17.09
C LYS A 83 1.72 -11.63 -16.35
N ARG A 84 1.59 -10.30 -16.49
CA ARG A 84 2.47 -9.35 -15.80
C ARG A 84 2.40 -9.48 -14.28
N PHE A 85 1.19 -9.63 -13.70
CA PHE A 85 1.06 -9.86 -12.27
C PHE A 85 1.62 -11.21 -11.85
N GLU A 86 1.35 -12.27 -12.62
CA GLU A 86 1.81 -13.63 -12.31
C GLU A 86 3.33 -13.80 -12.37
N GLU A 87 4.04 -12.98 -13.17
CA GLU A 87 5.49 -13.07 -13.36
C GLU A 87 6.30 -12.72 -12.10
N PHE A 88 5.76 -11.92 -11.16
CA PHE A 88 6.49 -11.51 -9.95
C PHE A 88 5.77 -11.81 -8.64
N ILE A 89 4.56 -12.37 -8.69
CA ILE A 89 3.83 -12.74 -7.47
C ILE A 89 4.36 -14.07 -6.93
N GLU A 90 4.83 -14.03 -5.68
CA GLU A 90 5.16 -15.20 -4.89
C GLU A 90 4.11 -15.43 -3.80
N TYR A 91 3.66 -16.69 -3.64
CA TYR A 91 2.57 -17.04 -2.72
C TYR A 91 3.05 -17.38 -1.29
N ASP A 92 4.30 -17.11 -0.97
CA ASP A 92 4.90 -17.28 0.36
C ASP A 92 4.52 -16.19 1.38
N GLY A 93 3.89 -15.12 0.90
CA GLY A 93 3.46 -13.95 1.68
C GLY A 93 4.29 -12.69 1.44
N SER A 94 5.46 -12.79 0.80
CA SER A 94 6.32 -11.63 0.47
C SER A 94 5.60 -10.67 -0.48
N SER A 95 4.90 -11.21 -1.46
CA SER A 95 4.15 -10.45 -2.48
C SER A 95 2.70 -10.11 -2.09
N SER A 96 2.34 -10.19 -0.80
CA SER A 96 0.95 -10.08 -0.34
C SER A 96 0.22 -8.84 -0.85
N ARG A 97 0.93 -7.72 -0.95
CA ARG A 97 0.38 -6.46 -1.44
C ARG A 97 0.03 -6.50 -2.92
N TYR A 98 0.86 -7.14 -3.72
CA TYR A 98 0.64 -7.32 -5.16
C TYR A 98 -0.43 -8.37 -5.46
N ILE A 99 -0.53 -9.40 -4.63
CA ILE A 99 -1.65 -10.33 -4.66
C ILE A 99 -2.97 -9.57 -4.47
N TYR A 100 -3.04 -8.64 -3.51
CA TYR A 100 -4.22 -7.79 -3.33
C TYR A 100 -4.57 -7.01 -4.60
N PHE A 101 -3.60 -6.33 -5.22
CA PHE A 101 -3.84 -5.54 -6.44
C PHE A 101 -4.23 -6.43 -7.64
N TYR A 102 -3.70 -7.65 -7.70
CA TYR A 102 -4.10 -8.60 -8.71
C TYR A 102 -5.52 -9.12 -8.49
N LEU A 103 -5.90 -9.42 -7.26
CA LEU A 103 -7.27 -9.78 -6.91
C LEU A 103 -8.25 -8.65 -7.25
N ASP A 104 -7.92 -7.41 -6.91
CA ASP A 104 -8.70 -6.22 -7.25
C ASP A 104 -8.93 -6.12 -8.76
N TYR A 105 -7.87 -6.19 -9.56
CA TYR A 105 -7.95 -6.24 -11.01
C TYR A 105 -8.82 -7.39 -11.53
N LEU A 106 -8.65 -8.62 -11.01
CA LEU A 106 -9.43 -9.77 -11.44
C LEU A 106 -10.93 -9.60 -11.17
N ILE A 107 -11.28 -9.03 -10.00
CA ILE A 107 -12.66 -8.73 -9.64
C ILE A 107 -13.24 -7.62 -10.53
N GLU A 108 -12.50 -6.54 -10.78
CA GLU A 108 -12.92 -5.48 -11.73
C GLU A 108 -13.18 -6.02 -13.13
N GLN A 109 -12.38 -7.01 -13.58
CA GLN A 109 -12.55 -7.67 -14.88
C GLN A 109 -13.59 -8.81 -14.88
N ASN A 110 -14.33 -8.98 -13.76
CA ASN A 110 -15.30 -10.08 -13.57
C ASN A 110 -14.71 -11.50 -13.74
N LYS A 111 -13.40 -11.64 -13.45
CA LYS A 111 -12.66 -12.93 -13.51
C LYS A 111 -12.67 -13.63 -12.16
N ILE A 112 -13.86 -13.83 -11.57
CA ILE A 112 -14.05 -14.34 -10.21
C ILE A 112 -13.39 -15.71 -10.02
N ASN A 113 -13.58 -16.64 -10.95
CA ASN A 113 -13.00 -17.98 -10.87
C ASN A 113 -11.44 -17.94 -10.78
N LYS A 114 -10.82 -16.99 -11.46
CA LYS A 114 -9.36 -16.82 -11.40
C LYS A 114 -8.92 -16.21 -10.07
N ALA A 115 -9.70 -15.27 -9.54
CA ALA A 115 -9.46 -14.73 -8.20
C ALA A 115 -9.53 -15.83 -7.13
N ASP A 116 -10.50 -16.74 -7.21
CA ASP A 116 -10.60 -17.90 -6.31
C ASP A 116 -9.39 -18.83 -6.43
N GLN A 117 -8.87 -19.08 -7.64
CA GLN A 117 -7.65 -19.86 -7.85
C GLN A 117 -6.42 -19.19 -7.20
N VAL A 118 -6.28 -17.87 -7.35
CA VAL A 118 -5.21 -17.10 -6.69
C VAL A 118 -5.30 -17.27 -5.17
N LEU A 119 -6.51 -17.17 -4.59
CA LEU A 119 -6.71 -17.33 -3.15
C LEU A 119 -6.38 -18.74 -2.64
N GLN A 120 -6.64 -19.79 -3.45
CA GLN A 120 -6.30 -21.18 -3.09
C GLN A 120 -4.80 -21.43 -3.01
N ASN A 121 -4.00 -20.71 -3.79
CA ASN A 121 -2.54 -20.82 -3.79
C ASN A 121 -1.86 -20.13 -2.59
N ILE A 122 -2.60 -19.28 -1.86
CA ILE A 122 -2.05 -18.56 -0.71
C ILE A 122 -1.96 -19.50 0.50
N ASN A 123 -0.79 -19.53 1.15
CA ASN A 123 -0.61 -20.29 2.37
C ASN A 123 -1.63 -19.87 3.46
N GLN A 124 -2.45 -20.83 3.92
CA GLN A 124 -3.57 -20.59 4.84
C GLN A 124 -3.10 -20.22 6.27
N LEU A 125 -1.89 -20.63 6.67
CA LEU A 125 -1.46 -20.54 8.08
C LEU A 125 -0.96 -19.16 8.50
N ASN A 126 -0.41 -18.37 7.57
CA ASN A 126 0.20 -17.06 7.87
C ASN A 126 -0.25 -15.97 6.88
N LYS A 127 -1.56 -15.77 6.73
CA LYS A 127 -2.07 -14.72 5.84
C LYS A 127 -1.73 -13.33 6.39
N PRO A 128 -1.02 -12.48 5.64
CA PRO A 128 -0.88 -11.06 5.96
C PRO A 128 -2.26 -10.39 6.11
N LEU A 129 -2.34 -9.35 6.93
CA LEU A 129 -3.61 -8.68 7.27
C LEU A 129 -4.41 -8.27 6.03
N LEU A 130 -3.75 -7.70 5.03
CA LEU A 130 -4.40 -7.24 3.79
C LEU A 130 -5.04 -8.42 3.04
N ILE A 131 -4.33 -9.54 2.92
CA ILE A 131 -4.84 -10.74 2.26
C ILE A 131 -5.99 -11.36 3.08
N ALA A 132 -5.84 -11.49 4.39
CA ALA A 132 -6.90 -12.02 5.25
C ALA A 132 -8.19 -11.20 5.12
N GLN A 133 -8.07 -9.89 5.03
CA GLN A 133 -9.20 -8.99 4.81
C GLN A 133 -9.78 -9.11 3.39
N SER A 134 -8.94 -9.26 2.37
CA SER A 134 -9.39 -9.45 0.98
C SER A 134 -10.15 -10.76 0.80
N VAL A 135 -9.64 -11.85 1.37
CA VAL A 135 -10.33 -13.16 1.40
C VAL A 135 -11.73 -13.00 1.97
N LYS A 136 -11.85 -12.36 3.14
CA LYS A 136 -13.15 -12.14 3.79
C LYS A 136 -14.11 -11.36 2.89
N TRP A 137 -13.68 -10.29 2.26
CA TRP A 137 -14.52 -9.49 1.37
C TRP A 137 -14.97 -10.29 0.13
N ILE A 138 -14.10 -11.13 -0.42
CA ILE A 138 -14.43 -11.98 -1.58
C ILE A 138 -15.41 -13.07 -1.18
N GLU A 139 -15.21 -13.76 -0.05
CA GLU A 139 -16.14 -14.78 0.50
C GLU A 139 -17.53 -14.20 0.79
N GLU A 140 -17.58 -12.97 1.32
CA GLU A 140 -18.83 -12.23 1.58
C GLU A 140 -19.43 -11.60 0.31
N LYS A 141 -18.80 -11.75 -0.86
CA LYS A 141 -19.16 -11.10 -2.13
C LYS A 141 -19.22 -9.56 -2.03
N ASN A 142 -18.47 -8.99 -1.12
CA ASN A 142 -18.40 -7.56 -0.88
C ASN A 142 -17.28 -6.91 -1.70
N TYR A 143 -17.35 -7.10 -3.01
CA TYR A 143 -16.35 -6.65 -3.98
C TYR A 143 -16.12 -5.13 -3.95
N ASN A 144 -17.17 -4.36 -3.65
CA ASN A 144 -17.06 -2.91 -3.55
C ASN A 144 -16.05 -2.46 -2.47
N LYS A 145 -15.93 -3.19 -1.36
CA LYS A 145 -14.95 -2.86 -0.31
C LYS A 145 -13.51 -3.12 -0.77
N LEU A 146 -13.30 -4.08 -1.64
CA LEU A 146 -12.01 -4.37 -2.23
C LEU A 146 -11.67 -3.31 -3.29
N ASN A 147 -12.55 -3.08 -4.26
CA ASN A 147 -12.30 -2.19 -5.41
C ASN A 147 -12.29 -0.69 -5.05
N ASN A 148 -12.81 -0.31 -3.88
CA ASN A 148 -12.81 1.10 -3.47
C ASN A 148 -11.50 1.59 -2.88
N LEU A 149 -10.56 0.71 -2.55
CA LEU A 149 -9.32 1.09 -1.88
C LEU A 149 -8.22 1.53 -2.86
N PHE A 150 -8.21 0.94 -4.04
CA PHE A 150 -7.20 1.18 -5.07
C PHE A 150 -7.83 0.98 -6.45
N SER A 151 -7.35 1.68 -7.44
CA SER A 151 -7.63 1.37 -8.84
C SER A 151 -6.39 1.65 -9.70
N CYS A 152 -5.95 0.65 -10.44
CA CYS A 152 -4.89 0.87 -11.42
C CYS A 152 -5.30 1.78 -12.59
N LYS A 153 -6.58 2.17 -12.68
CA LYS A 153 -7.08 3.18 -13.63
C LYS A 153 -6.88 4.61 -13.15
N ASN A 154 -6.38 4.76 -11.93
CA ASN A 154 -6.15 6.06 -11.31
C ASN A 154 -4.64 6.30 -11.13
N GLU A 155 -4.11 7.25 -11.85
CA GLU A 155 -2.69 7.64 -11.81
C GLU A 155 -2.21 7.94 -10.39
N LYS A 156 -3.08 8.56 -9.57
CA LYS A 156 -2.76 8.91 -8.19
C LYS A 156 -2.59 7.66 -7.31
N ASP A 157 -3.39 6.63 -7.53
CA ASP A 157 -3.32 5.40 -6.77
C ASP A 157 -2.04 4.63 -7.11
N ILE A 158 -1.63 4.61 -8.40
CA ILE A 158 -0.37 4.01 -8.83
C ILE A 158 0.83 4.73 -8.19
N VAL A 159 0.85 6.07 -8.24
CA VAL A 159 1.92 6.86 -7.64
C VAL A 159 1.92 6.76 -6.12
N ALA A 160 0.73 6.68 -5.49
CA ALA A 160 0.61 6.44 -4.05
C ALA A 160 1.26 5.12 -3.64
N GLU A 161 1.03 4.06 -4.42
CA GLU A 161 1.66 2.76 -4.17
C GLU A 161 3.18 2.83 -4.30
N PHE A 162 3.68 3.52 -5.30
CA PHE A 162 5.11 3.73 -5.43
C PHE A 162 5.71 4.47 -4.22
N PHE A 163 5.07 5.52 -3.71
CA PHE A 163 5.51 6.17 -2.47
C PHE A 163 5.44 5.25 -1.26
N TYR A 164 4.44 4.35 -1.20
CA TYR A 164 4.39 3.34 -0.15
C TYR A 164 5.61 2.39 -0.21
N LEU A 165 6.00 1.94 -1.40
CA LEU A 165 7.19 1.10 -1.58
C LEU A 165 8.46 1.79 -1.08
N ILE A 166 8.64 3.04 -1.44
CA ILE A 166 9.77 3.85 -0.96
C ILE A 166 9.72 4.00 0.56
N ALA A 167 8.53 4.27 1.13
CA ALA A 167 8.35 4.35 2.57
C ALA A 167 8.72 3.04 3.28
N ASN A 168 8.30 1.91 2.73
CA ASN A 168 8.60 0.58 3.27
C ASN A 168 10.12 0.29 3.24
N LEU A 169 10.78 0.69 2.16
CA LEU A 169 12.23 0.55 2.03
C LEU A 169 12.99 1.36 3.09
N TYR A 170 12.59 2.60 3.33
CA TYR A 170 13.18 3.41 4.41
C TYR A 170 12.87 2.84 5.80
N SER A 171 11.64 2.34 6.03
CA SER A 171 11.25 1.71 7.28
C SER A 171 12.10 0.49 7.60
N SER A 172 12.36 -0.38 6.62
CA SER A 172 13.16 -1.59 6.79
C SER A 172 14.61 -1.31 7.21
N GLN A 173 15.09 -0.07 7.01
CA GLN A 173 16.42 0.39 7.40
C GLN A 173 16.42 1.22 8.68
N GLY A 174 15.26 1.35 9.36
CA GLY A 174 15.12 2.17 10.54
C GLY A 174 15.10 3.69 10.29
N LEU A 175 15.01 4.11 9.01
CA LEU A 175 14.93 5.52 8.61
C LEU A 175 13.47 5.99 8.68
N PHE A 176 12.91 5.97 9.90
CA PHE A 176 11.49 6.19 10.14
C PHE A 176 10.98 7.59 9.79
N LYS A 177 11.86 8.60 9.83
CA LYS A 177 11.47 9.98 9.47
C LYS A 177 11.18 10.09 7.98
N GLU A 178 12.05 9.54 7.17
CA GLU A 178 11.95 9.49 5.70
C GLU A 178 10.77 8.59 5.29
N SER A 179 10.65 7.42 5.91
CA SER A 179 9.51 6.52 5.73
C SER A 179 8.18 7.22 6.00
N ASN A 180 8.06 7.90 7.15
CA ASN A 180 6.83 8.62 7.52
C ASN A 180 6.49 9.74 6.52
N PHE A 181 7.50 10.41 5.97
CA PHE A 181 7.29 11.43 4.94
C PHE A 181 6.62 10.82 3.70
N TYR A 182 7.16 9.73 3.17
CA TYR A 182 6.63 9.10 1.94
C TYR A 182 5.28 8.42 2.17
N ILE A 183 5.05 7.80 3.33
CA ILE A 183 3.74 7.20 3.61
C ILE A 183 2.64 8.25 3.77
N ILE A 184 2.96 9.45 4.28
CA ILE A 184 2.03 10.57 4.33
C ILE A 184 1.69 11.05 2.92
N LEU A 185 2.65 11.12 2.00
CA LEU A 185 2.39 11.44 0.59
C LEU A 185 1.52 10.38 -0.09
N ALA A 186 1.77 9.09 0.18
CA ALA A 186 0.94 8.00 -0.32
C ALA A 186 -0.52 8.12 0.18
N LYS A 187 -0.72 8.41 1.46
CA LYS A 187 -2.06 8.66 2.05
C LYS A 187 -2.73 9.91 1.47
N TYR A 188 -1.98 10.93 1.12
CA TYR A 188 -2.51 12.15 0.51
C TYR A 188 -2.98 11.91 -0.93
N LEU A 189 -2.27 11.11 -1.70
CA LEU A 189 -2.64 10.71 -3.06
C LEU A 189 -3.82 9.74 -3.08
N ASN A 190 -3.82 8.74 -2.20
CA ASN A 190 -4.90 7.78 -2.06
C ASN A 190 -5.41 7.73 -0.60
N PRO A 191 -6.27 8.66 -0.18
CA PRO A 191 -6.80 8.70 1.17
C PRO A 191 -7.75 7.53 1.49
N LYS A 192 -8.28 6.86 0.48
CA LYS A 192 -9.18 5.71 0.65
C LYS A 192 -8.43 4.46 1.12
N PHE A 193 -7.15 4.33 0.76
CA PHE A 193 -6.34 3.18 1.17
C PHE A 193 -5.83 3.36 2.61
N THR A 194 -6.77 3.40 3.55
CA THR A 194 -6.49 3.58 4.99
C THR A 194 -5.54 2.51 5.55
N LEU A 195 -5.46 1.35 4.89
CA LEU A 195 -4.56 0.25 5.26
C LEU A 195 -3.07 0.62 5.15
N ASN A 196 -2.73 1.66 4.38
CA ASN A 196 -1.39 2.23 4.37
C ASN A 196 -0.95 2.76 5.75
N SER A 197 -1.89 3.11 6.63
CA SER A 197 -1.59 3.53 8.00
C SER A 197 -0.92 2.47 8.85
N THR A 198 -0.98 1.18 8.48
CA THR A 198 -0.30 0.12 9.25
C THR A 198 1.20 0.35 9.33
N LEU A 199 1.85 0.71 8.22
CA LEU A 199 3.29 1.02 8.21
C LEU A 199 3.60 2.24 9.10
N LEU A 200 2.78 3.29 9.03
CA LEU A 200 2.95 4.48 9.86
C LEU A 200 2.78 4.17 11.35
N ILE A 201 1.83 3.28 11.69
CA ILE A 201 1.61 2.79 13.06
C ILE A 201 2.85 2.03 13.55
N GLU A 202 3.43 1.13 12.75
CA GLU A 202 4.65 0.40 13.11
C GLU A 202 5.82 1.38 13.36
N ASN A 203 6.07 2.29 12.45
CA ASN A 203 7.12 3.31 12.61
C ASN A 203 6.95 4.16 13.88
N TYR A 204 5.70 4.49 14.24
CA TYR A 204 5.40 5.21 15.47
C TYR A 204 5.54 4.34 16.72
N MET A 205 5.26 3.03 16.63
CA MET A 205 5.51 2.09 17.71
C MET A 205 7.02 1.98 17.98
N ASP A 206 7.82 1.76 16.96
CA ASP A 206 9.27 1.62 17.06
C ASP A 206 9.94 2.88 17.63
N THR A 207 9.38 4.05 17.32
CA THR A 207 9.84 5.34 17.85
C THR A 207 9.12 5.77 19.15
N LYS A 208 8.30 4.90 19.76
CA LYS A 208 7.53 5.12 21.00
C LYS A 208 6.62 6.35 20.98
N LYS A 209 6.15 6.75 19.79
CA LYS A 209 5.24 7.89 19.62
C LYS A 209 3.77 7.46 19.81
N TYR A 210 3.43 6.90 20.97
CA TYR A 210 2.14 6.26 21.26
C TYR A 210 0.91 7.14 21.05
N LYS A 211 1.03 8.46 21.22
CA LYS A 211 -0.07 9.39 20.92
C LYS A 211 -0.42 9.38 19.43
N LEU A 212 0.60 9.35 18.56
CA LEU A 212 0.42 9.28 17.10
C LEU A 212 -0.11 7.92 16.68
N VAL A 213 0.38 6.81 17.31
CA VAL A 213 -0.17 5.47 17.10
C VAL A 213 -1.67 5.45 17.36
N LYS A 214 -2.13 5.96 18.52
CA LYS A 214 -3.55 5.98 18.89
C LYS A 214 -4.39 6.80 17.89
N ASN A 215 -3.86 7.91 17.40
CA ASN A 215 -4.51 8.72 16.39
C ASN A 215 -4.69 7.95 15.08
N GLU A 216 -3.64 7.30 14.56
CA GLU A 216 -3.73 6.48 13.34
C GLU A 216 -4.66 5.28 13.52
N LEU A 217 -4.59 4.59 14.67
CA LEU A 217 -5.49 3.47 14.99
C LEU A 217 -6.97 3.90 15.02
N SER A 218 -7.27 5.15 15.39
CA SER A 218 -8.65 5.64 15.40
C SER A 218 -9.28 5.77 14.02
N ASN A 219 -8.45 5.90 12.97
CA ASN A 219 -8.88 5.99 11.57
C ASN A 219 -9.23 4.63 10.95
N ILE A 220 -8.90 3.52 11.63
CA ILE A 220 -9.29 2.18 11.17
C ILE A 220 -10.78 1.97 11.42
N GLU A 221 -11.52 1.66 10.37
CA GLU A 221 -12.96 1.45 10.41
C GLU A 221 -13.34 0.27 11.30
N LYS A 222 -14.44 0.41 12.05
CA LYS A 222 -14.87 -0.62 13.02
C LYS A 222 -15.40 -1.89 12.37
N ASP A 223 -15.94 -1.81 11.17
CA ASP A 223 -16.48 -2.94 10.43
C ASP A 223 -15.38 -3.79 9.75
N ASN A 224 -14.14 -3.32 9.76
CA ASN A 224 -12.98 -4.09 9.30
C ASN A 224 -12.46 -5.00 10.43
N VAL A 225 -13.05 -6.21 10.55
CA VAL A 225 -12.81 -7.13 11.68
C VAL A 225 -11.34 -7.51 11.84
N ILE A 226 -10.63 -7.78 10.73
CA ILE A 226 -9.20 -8.17 10.75
C ILE A 226 -8.33 -7.04 11.27
N TYR A 227 -8.54 -5.83 10.76
CA TYR A 227 -7.79 -4.65 11.20
C TYR A 227 -8.22 -4.14 12.58
N ASN A 228 -9.46 -4.40 13.01
CA ASN A 228 -9.85 -4.17 14.40
C ASN A 228 -9.03 -5.03 15.38
N TRP A 229 -8.75 -6.29 15.02
CA TRP A 229 -7.89 -7.13 15.85
C TRP A 229 -6.44 -6.64 15.86
N PHE A 230 -5.93 -6.16 14.73
CA PHE A 230 -4.64 -5.44 14.67
C PHE A 230 -4.64 -4.23 15.61
N LYS A 231 -5.70 -3.42 15.60
CA LYS A 231 -5.87 -2.27 16.50
C LYS A 231 -5.88 -2.68 17.97
N VAL A 232 -6.57 -3.77 18.32
CA VAL A 232 -6.56 -4.33 19.70
C VAL A 232 -5.15 -4.72 20.11
N LYS A 233 -4.42 -5.45 19.26
CA LYS A 233 -3.04 -5.87 19.54
C LYS A 233 -2.13 -4.66 19.77
N LYS A 234 -2.16 -3.65 18.90
CA LYS A 234 -1.31 -2.46 19.06
C LYS A 234 -1.63 -1.65 20.32
N ASN A 235 -2.92 -1.50 20.67
CA ASN A 235 -3.30 -0.87 21.94
C ASN A 235 -2.83 -1.69 23.15
N ALA A 236 -2.90 -3.02 23.08
CA ALA A 236 -2.37 -3.90 24.16
C ALA A 236 -0.85 -3.73 24.33
N SER A 237 -0.10 -3.67 23.22
CA SER A 237 1.34 -3.41 23.25
C SER A 237 1.67 -2.05 23.89
N ILE A 238 0.91 -1.00 23.59
CA ILE A 238 1.08 0.30 24.25
C ILE A 238 0.80 0.22 25.76
N ILE A 239 -0.24 -0.52 26.17
CA ILE A 239 -0.56 -0.72 27.60
C ILE A 239 0.56 -1.49 28.29
N GLN A 240 1.09 -2.52 27.64
CA GLN A 240 2.21 -3.30 28.14
C GLN A 240 3.45 -2.42 28.40
N GLU A 241 3.84 -1.63 27.42
CA GLU A 241 5.00 -0.72 27.47
C GLU A 241 4.84 0.43 28.48
N THR A 242 3.60 0.94 28.64
CA THR A 242 3.35 2.12 29.49
C THR A 242 2.84 1.80 30.88
N LYS A 243 2.43 0.56 31.13
CA LYS A 243 1.93 0.09 32.43
C LYS A 243 2.59 -1.24 32.84
N ASN A 244 1.98 -2.37 32.46
CA ASN A 244 2.46 -3.72 32.73
C ASN A 244 1.69 -4.78 31.94
N ASP A 245 2.18 -6.03 31.99
CA ASP A 245 1.61 -7.18 31.28
C ASP A 245 0.19 -7.52 31.75
N ASP A 246 -0.08 -7.45 33.09
CA ASP A 246 -1.41 -7.73 33.62
C ASP A 246 -2.49 -6.80 33.10
N SER A 247 -2.16 -5.51 32.94
CA SER A 247 -3.06 -4.51 32.38
C SER A 247 -3.33 -4.77 30.90
N ALA A 248 -2.30 -5.16 30.14
CA ALA A 248 -2.42 -5.53 28.74
C ALA A 248 -3.29 -6.78 28.56
N LEU A 249 -3.05 -7.81 29.38
CA LEU A 249 -3.83 -9.05 29.34
C LEU A 249 -5.30 -8.83 29.70
N LYS A 250 -5.59 -8.01 30.72
CA LYS A 250 -6.97 -7.61 31.07
C LYS A 250 -7.66 -6.89 29.91
N PHE A 251 -6.93 -6.00 29.22
CA PHE A 251 -7.46 -5.30 28.04
C PHE A 251 -7.79 -6.27 26.90
N ILE A 252 -6.86 -7.19 26.55
CA ILE A 252 -7.08 -8.18 25.48
C ILE A 252 -8.28 -9.07 25.79
N LYS A 253 -8.38 -9.61 27.04
CA LYS A 253 -9.51 -10.45 27.46
C LYS A 253 -10.86 -9.72 27.33
N LYS A 254 -10.90 -8.44 27.71
CA LYS A 254 -12.11 -7.60 27.56
C LYS A 254 -12.52 -7.43 26.11
N GLU A 255 -11.56 -7.11 25.22
CA GLU A 255 -11.85 -6.91 23.78
C GLU A 255 -12.24 -8.23 23.10
N TYR A 256 -11.60 -9.35 23.47
CA TYR A 256 -11.96 -10.69 22.98
C TYR A 256 -13.38 -11.10 23.36
N GLY A 257 -13.80 -10.81 24.61
CA GLY A 257 -15.16 -11.07 25.06
C GLY A 257 -16.24 -10.35 24.26
N LYS A 258 -15.96 -9.15 23.75
CA LYS A 258 -16.88 -8.41 22.87
C LYS A 258 -17.06 -9.06 21.49
N ILE A 259 -16.05 -9.77 21.00
CA ILE A 259 -16.10 -10.46 19.70
C ILE A 259 -16.92 -11.74 19.81
N GLN A 260 -16.83 -12.46 20.95
CA GLN A 260 -17.58 -13.70 21.16
C GLN A 260 -19.07 -13.47 21.47
N ASN A 261 -19.42 -12.32 22.05
CA ASN A 261 -20.78 -11.94 22.37
C ASN A 261 -21.10 -10.58 21.71
N PRO A 262 -21.32 -10.53 20.38
CA PRO A 262 -21.76 -9.30 19.74
C PRO A 262 -23.16 -8.96 20.24
N SER A 263 -23.27 -7.82 20.94
CA SER A 263 -24.54 -7.22 21.38
C SER A 263 -25.30 -6.59 20.22
#